data_9ec49bcac017312852f9fb708f429966
#
_entry.id   9ec49bcac017312852f9fb708f429966
#
_cell.length_a   1.000
_cell.length_b   1.000
_cell.length_c   1.000
_cell.angle_alpha   90.00
_cell.angle_beta   90.00
_cell.angle_gamma   90.00
#
_symmetry.space_group_name_H-M   'P 1'
#
loop_
_entity.id
_entity.type
_entity.pdbx_description
1 polymer ?
#
loop_
_entity_poly.entity_id
_entity_poly.type
_entity_poly.pdbx_seq_one_letter_code
_entity_poly.pdbx_strand_id
1 'polypeptide(L)'
;MKKHIKILKKKLKNFDPKLKEECGVFGISNSKDASALTALGLHALQHRGQEGCGIVSFDGEKYYSEKRFGLVGDNFNKEKVLKNLKGNHAIGHNRYSTTGENTLRNIQPFFADTNAGGIGVAHNGNLTNSIALRSKLVEDGAIFYSTSDTETIVQLIAKSKRPKTIDKVVDAVFQIQGGYALVMLTQNSLIGVRDPFGIRPLVIGKLGNSYVLA
;
A
#
# COMPACT_ATOMS: atom_id res chain seq x y z
N MET A 1 -20.77 -15.76 -36.55
CA MET A 1 -21.45 -14.70 -35.79
C MET A 1 -22.21 -15.20 -34.55
N LYS A 2 -23.21 -16.11 -34.66
CA LYS A 2 -24.00 -16.61 -33.51
C LYS A 2 -23.18 -17.27 -32.37
N LYS A 3 -22.06 -17.95 -32.65
CA LYS A 3 -21.18 -18.60 -31.67
C LYS A 3 -20.40 -17.60 -30.82
N HIS A 4 -19.95 -16.48 -31.41
CA HIS A 4 -19.24 -15.39 -30.73
C HIS A 4 -20.17 -14.61 -29.78
N ILE A 5 -21.42 -14.37 -30.18
CA ILE A 5 -22.43 -13.71 -29.34
C ILE A 5 -22.80 -14.59 -28.15
N LYS A 6 -22.81 -15.93 -28.28
CA LYS A 6 -23.08 -16.86 -27.18
C LYS A 6 -21.95 -16.88 -26.15
N ILE A 7 -20.69 -16.78 -26.62
CA ILE A 7 -19.50 -16.67 -25.75
C ILE A 7 -19.47 -15.31 -25.00
N LEU A 8 -19.78 -14.21 -25.67
CA LEU A 8 -19.92 -12.90 -25.08
C LEU A 8 -21.05 -12.84 -24.03
N LYS A 9 -22.22 -13.41 -24.31
CA LYS A 9 -23.33 -13.51 -23.37
C LYS A 9 -22.99 -14.39 -22.15
N LYS A 10 -22.17 -15.45 -22.32
CA LYS A 10 -21.71 -16.30 -21.20
C LYS A 10 -20.68 -15.57 -20.35
N LYS A 11 -19.78 -14.76 -20.95
CA LYS A 11 -18.85 -13.89 -20.20
C LYS A 11 -19.57 -12.76 -19.47
N LEU A 12 -20.62 -12.18 -20.07
CA LEU A 12 -21.40 -11.12 -19.44
C LEU A 12 -22.33 -11.62 -18.30
N LYS A 13 -22.75 -12.90 -18.32
CA LYS A 13 -23.53 -13.48 -17.21
C LYS A 13 -22.72 -13.67 -15.92
N ASN A 14 -21.39 -13.74 -16.02
CA ASN A 14 -20.49 -13.81 -14.86
C ASN A 14 -19.88 -12.45 -14.51
N PHE A 15 -20.31 -11.38 -15.14
CA PHE A 15 -19.89 -10.04 -14.78
C PHE A 15 -20.74 -9.58 -13.60
N ASP A 16 -20.18 -9.64 -12.39
CA ASP A 16 -20.74 -9.00 -11.21
C ASP A 16 -20.53 -7.49 -11.36
N PRO A 17 -21.57 -6.68 -11.63
CA PRO A 17 -21.42 -5.25 -11.83
C PRO A 17 -21.12 -4.49 -10.53
N LYS A 18 -21.07 -5.15 -9.39
CA LYS A 18 -20.67 -4.53 -8.13
C LYS A 18 -19.17 -4.29 -8.19
N LEU A 19 -18.80 -3.02 -8.12
CA LEU A 19 -17.42 -2.61 -7.87
C LEU A 19 -16.97 -3.28 -6.57
N LYS A 20 -16.15 -4.33 -6.68
CA LYS A 20 -15.51 -4.96 -5.52
C LYS A 20 -14.35 -4.07 -5.12
N GLU A 21 -14.50 -3.45 -3.99
CA GLU A 21 -13.39 -2.74 -3.36
C GLU A 21 -12.43 -3.76 -2.75
N GLU A 22 -11.19 -3.72 -3.19
CA GLU A 22 -10.16 -4.65 -2.81
C GLU A 22 -9.03 -3.90 -2.12
N CYS A 23 -8.35 -4.56 -1.16
CA CYS A 23 -7.34 -3.98 -0.28
C CYS A 23 -7.85 -2.87 0.66
N GLY A 24 -7.19 -2.72 1.80
CA GLY A 24 -7.39 -1.64 2.76
C GLY A 24 -6.04 -1.01 3.09
N VAL A 25 -5.99 0.32 3.14
CA VAL A 25 -4.83 1.08 3.59
C VAL A 25 -5.21 1.90 4.82
N PHE A 26 -4.27 2.03 5.74
CA PHE A 26 -4.44 2.85 6.94
C PHE A 26 -3.11 3.49 7.31
N GLY A 27 -3.15 4.70 7.84
CA GLY A 27 -1.97 5.37 8.36
C GLY A 27 -2.34 6.31 9.50
N ILE A 28 -1.46 6.42 10.50
CA ILE A 28 -1.61 7.33 11.61
C ILE A 28 -0.27 7.98 11.96
N SER A 29 -0.32 9.24 12.32
CA SER A 29 0.83 10.02 12.73
C SER A 29 0.57 10.71 14.06
N ASN A 30 1.61 10.80 14.91
CA ASN A 30 1.59 11.44 16.20
C ASN A 30 0.66 10.77 17.22
N SER A 31 0.77 9.43 17.37
CA SER A 31 0.04 8.65 18.37
C SER A 31 0.97 7.70 19.12
N LYS A 32 0.89 7.67 20.45
CA LYS A 32 1.66 6.72 21.28
C LYS A 32 1.30 5.26 20.96
N ASP A 33 0.05 5.04 20.52
CA ASP A 33 -0.49 3.71 20.18
C ASP A 33 -0.60 3.51 18.67
N ALA A 34 0.30 4.12 17.87
CA ALA A 34 0.20 4.16 16.42
C ALA A 34 0.01 2.77 15.80
N SER A 35 0.80 1.79 16.20
CA SER A 35 0.73 0.43 15.66
C SER A 35 -0.54 -0.30 16.07
N ALA A 36 -1.01 -0.13 17.30
CA ALA A 36 -2.26 -0.72 17.79
C ALA A 36 -3.48 -0.10 17.08
N LEU A 37 -3.49 1.22 16.92
CA LEU A 37 -4.55 1.93 16.18
C LEU A 37 -4.51 1.58 14.69
N THR A 38 -3.33 1.37 14.12
CA THR A 38 -3.21 0.88 12.74
C THR A 38 -3.79 -0.53 12.61
N ALA A 39 -3.48 -1.44 13.53
CA ALA A 39 -4.07 -2.78 13.55
C ALA A 39 -5.60 -2.72 13.69
N LEU A 40 -6.13 -1.85 14.55
CA LEU A 40 -7.57 -1.65 14.72
C LEU A 40 -8.23 -1.08 13.45
N GLY A 41 -7.59 -0.09 12.82
CA GLY A 41 -8.06 0.47 11.55
C GLY A 41 -8.07 -0.56 10.42
N LEU A 42 -7.02 -1.38 10.31
CA LEU A 42 -6.97 -2.49 9.36
C LEU A 42 -8.03 -3.57 9.68
N HIS A 43 -8.29 -3.85 10.96
CA HIS A 43 -9.35 -4.77 11.36
C HIS A 43 -10.73 -4.26 10.92
N ALA A 44 -11.00 -2.97 11.06
CA ALA A 44 -12.23 -2.36 10.55
C ALA A 44 -12.34 -2.46 9.01
N LEU A 45 -11.19 -2.44 8.31
CA LEU A 45 -11.10 -2.62 6.86
C LEU A 45 -10.91 -4.09 6.42
N GLN A 46 -11.07 -5.06 7.34
CA GLN A 46 -10.80 -6.49 7.06
C GLN A 46 -11.66 -7.08 5.92
N HIS A 47 -12.86 -6.56 5.75
CA HIS A 47 -13.77 -6.96 4.66
C HIS A 47 -13.20 -6.66 3.27
N ARG A 48 -12.18 -5.80 3.16
CA ARG A 48 -11.51 -5.41 1.92
C ARG A 48 -10.34 -6.32 1.54
N GLY A 49 -9.77 -7.08 2.50
CA GLY A 49 -8.64 -7.97 2.23
C GLY A 49 -8.40 -8.94 3.38
N GLN A 50 -8.28 -10.24 3.06
CA GLN A 50 -8.19 -11.32 4.06
C GLN A 50 -6.98 -12.25 3.86
N GLU A 51 -6.20 -12.05 2.81
CA GLU A 51 -5.09 -12.95 2.45
C GLU A 51 -3.81 -12.67 3.22
N GLY A 52 -3.62 -11.43 3.59
CA GLY A 52 -2.46 -11.00 4.36
C GLY A 52 -2.58 -9.57 4.84
N CYS A 53 -1.79 -9.25 5.84
CA CYS A 53 -1.75 -7.93 6.44
C CYS A 53 -0.33 -7.57 6.86
N GLY A 54 -0.04 -6.28 6.88
CA GLY A 54 1.24 -5.80 7.34
C GLY A 54 1.15 -4.40 7.93
N ILE A 55 2.10 -4.11 8.80
CA ILE A 55 2.28 -2.80 9.44
C ILE A 55 3.75 -2.42 9.37
N VAL A 56 4.01 -1.17 9.04
CA VAL A 56 5.30 -0.50 9.18
C VAL A 56 5.13 0.66 10.14
N SER A 57 5.99 0.75 11.16
CA SER A 57 6.01 1.85 12.12
C SER A 57 7.37 2.54 12.17
N PHE A 58 7.41 3.75 12.72
CA PHE A 58 8.60 4.58 12.83
C PHE A 58 8.63 5.27 14.20
N ASP A 59 9.76 5.15 14.91
CA ASP A 59 9.92 5.69 16.27
C ASP A 59 10.66 7.04 16.34
N GLY A 60 11.03 7.59 15.19
CA GLY A 60 11.85 8.80 15.08
C GLY A 60 13.28 8.50 14.62
N GLU A 61 13.74 7.25 14.79
CA GLU A 61 15.09 6.82 14.41
C GLU A 61 15.05 5.62 13.46
N LYS A 62 14.20 4.62 13.77
CA LYS A 62 14.15 3.33 13.08
C LYS A 62 12.75 2.97 12.60
N TYR A 63 12.72 2.23 11.51
CA TYR A 63 11.51 1.59 11.02
C TYR A 63 11.41 0.15 11.52
N TYR A 64 10.19 -0.26 11.83
CA TYR A 64 9.85 -1.63 12.23
C TYR A 64 8.78 -2.15 11.29
N SER A 65 8.87 -3.40 10.88
CA SER A 65 7.96 -4.01 9.92
C SER A 65 7.53 -5.39 10.37
N GLU A 66 6.23 -5.64 10.33
CA GLU A 66 5.62 -6.95 10.56
C GLU A 66 4.64 -7.27 9.43
N LYS A 67 4.81 -8.45 8.82
CA LYS A 67 3.98 -8.94 7.72
C LYS A 67 3.51 -10.36 8.01
N ARG A 68 2.24 -10.66 7.78
CA ARG A 68 1.61 -11.93 8.10
C ARG A 68 0.60 -12.32 7.03
N PHE A 69 0.45 -13.63 6.80
CA PHE A 69 -0.69 -14.16 6.08
C PHE A 69 -1.93 -14.18 6.97
N GLY A 70 -3.12 -14.06 6.36
CA GLY A 70 -4.41 -14.16 7.03
C GLY A 70 -4.89 -12.85 7.66
N LEU A 71 -5.79 -12.98 8.62
CA LEU A 71 -6.55 -11.87 9.17
C LEU A 71 -5.74 -11.04 10.16
N VAL A 72 -6.05 -9.74 10.24
CA VAL A 72 -5.45 -8.80 11.20
C VAL A 72 -5.69 -9.24 12.63
N GLY A 73 -6.96 -9.64 12.94
CA GLY A 73 -7.34 -10.05 14.28
C GLY A 73 -6.56 -11.26 14.81
N ASP A 74 -6.17 -12.18 13.93
CA ASP A 74 -5.40 -13.37 14.31
C ASP A 74 -3.91 -13.07 14.52
N ASN A 75 -3.39 -12.08 13.81
CA ASN A 75 -1.97 -11.78 13.73
C ASN A 75 -1.52 -10.63 14.64
N PHE A 76 -2.32 -9.58 14.76
CA PHE A 76 -1.99 -8.35 15.50
C PHE A 76 -2.77 -8.19 16.81
N ASN A 77 -3.46 -9.23 17.30
CA ASN A 77 -4.07 -9.26 18.63
C ASN A 77 -3.06 -9.60 19.75
N LYS A 78 -1.86 -10.07 19.39
CA LYS A 78 -0.84 -10.48 20.34
C LYS A 78 0.01 -9.25 20.71
N GLU A 79 0.00 -8.92 21.98
CA GLU A 79 0.79 -7.82 22.55
C GLU A 79 2.27 -7.89 22.13
N LYS A 80 2.85 -9.09 22.06
CA LYS A 80 4.24 -9.30 21.65
C LYS A 80 4.52 -8.79 20.22
N VAL A 81 3.59 -8.97 19.28
CA VAL A 81 3.75 -8.52 17.88
C VAL A 81 3.70 -7.00 17.82
N LEU A 82 2.74 -6.40 18.54
CA LEU A 82 2.60 -4.94 18.58
C LEU A 82 3.78 -4.26 19.31
N LYS A 83 4.36 -4.90 20.31
CA LYS A 83 5.58 -4.41 21.00
C LYS A 83 6.80 -4.33 20.09
N ASN A 84 6.86 -5.13 19.03
CA ASN A 84 7.93 -5.05 18.03
C ASN A 84 7.77 -3.84 17.11
N LEU A 85 6.56 -3.31 16.96
CA LEU A 85 6.22 -2.17 16.09
C LEU A 85 6.25 -0.88 16.90
N LYS A 86 7.44 -0.43 17.25
CA LYS A 86 7.65 0.76 18.09
C LYS A 86 7.37 2.04 17.31
N GLY A 87 7.11 3.10 18.06
CA GLY A 87 7.00 4.45 17.55
C GLY A 87 5.59 5.03 17.55
N ASN A 88 5.51 6.29 17.15
CA ASN A 88 4.30 7.10 17.18
C ASN A 88 3.74 7.41 15.79
N HIS A 89 4.28 6.77 14.76
CA HIS A 89 3.82 6.81 13.37
C HIS A 89 3.72 5.40 12.83
N ALA A 90 2.65 5.06 12.13
CA ALA A 90 2.51 3.76 11.51
C ALA A 90 1.61 3.82 10.27
N ILE A 91 1.88 2.92 9.32
CA ILE A 91 1.02 2.64 8.18
C ILE A 91 0.77 1.15 8.08
N GLY A 92 -0.36 0.77 7.50
CA GLY A 92 -0.71 -0.63 7.35
C GLY A 92 -1.51 -0.91 6.09
N HIS A 93 -1.60 -2.20 5.77
CA HIS A 93 -2.26 -2.69 4.57
C HIS A 93 -2.93 -4.04 4.81
N ASN A 94 -4.15 -4.20 4.29
CA ASN A 94 -4.84 -5.48 4.13
C ASN A 94 -4.80 -5.89 2.66
N ARG A 95 -4.29 -7.09 2.39
CA ARG A 95 -4.14 -7.59 1.04
C ARG A 95 -5.37 -8.39 0.60
N TYR A 96 -5.84 -8.07 -0.60
CA TYR A 96 -6.61 -8.93 -1.48
C TYR A 96 -5.83 -9.10 -2.79
N SER A 97 -5.63 -10.33 -3.27
CA SER A 97 -4.81 -10.58 -4.47
C SER A 97 -5.60 -10.24 -5.73
N THR A 98 -5.31 -9.08 -6.31
CA THR A 98 -5.74 -8.75 -7.67
C THR A 98 -4.65 -9.07 -8.69
N THR A 99 -3.40 -8.89 -8.29
CA THR A 99 -2.20 -9.13 -9.10
C THR A 99 -1.07 -9.68 -8.24
N GLY A 100 -0.28 -10.57 -8.83
CA GLY A 100 0.89 -11.16 -8.20
C GLY A 100 0.61 -12.42 -7.37
N GLU A 101 1.64 -13.19 -7.11
CA GLU A 101 1.58 -14.43 -6.32
C GLU A 101 1.23 -14.15 -4.86
N ASN A 102 0.54 -15.10 -4.21
CA ASN A 102 0.28 -15.03 -2.77
C ASN A 102 1.53 -15.48 -2.00
N THR A 103 2.51 -14.59 -1.92
CA THR A 103 3.77 -14.77 -1.20
C THR A 103 3.97 -13.65 -0.19
N LEU A 104 4.71 -13.94 0.88
CA LEU A 104 5.00 -12.96 1.93
C LEU A 104 5.70 -11.69 1.38
N ARG A 105 6.51 -11.86 0.34
CA ARG A 105 7.20 -10.75 -0.34
C ARG A 105 6.26 -9.74 -1.01
N ASN A 106 5.01 -10.14 -1.29
CA ASN A 106 3.98 -9.29 -1.88
C ASN A 106 3.07 -8.63 -0.84
N ILE A 107 3.20 -8.98 0.45
CA ILE A 107 2.45 -8.31 1.52
C ILE A 107 3.05 -6.92 1.76
N GLN A 108 2.17 -5.93 1.79
CA GLN A 108 2.51 -4.54 2.04
C GLN A 108 2.30 -4.18 3.53
N PRO A 109 2.83 -3.03 4.02
CA PRO A 109 3.56 -1.99 3.27
C PRO A 109 4.94 -2.46 2.80
N PHE A 110 5.38 -1.94 1.64
CA PHE A 110 6.79 -2.05 1.25
C PHE A 110 7.60 -1.00 1.99
N PHE A 111 8.79 -1.39 2.42
CA PHE A 111 9.77 -0.49 3.02
C PHE A 111 11.06 -0.51 2.20
N ALA A 112 11.65 0.66 2.00
CA ALA A 112 12.95 0.80 1.40
C ALA A 112 13.72 1.96 2.03
N ASP A 113 15.03 1.77 2.20
CA ASP A 113 15.95 2.85 2.48
C ASP A 113 16.41 3.48 1.18
N THR A 114 16.34 4.79 1.13
CA THR A 114 16.80 5.60 -0.02
C THR A 114 17.86 6.58 0.42
N ASN A 115 18.52 7.22 -0.52
CA ASN A 115 19.48 8.29 -0.23
C ASN A 115 18.84 9.53 0.44
N ALA A 116 17.50 9.60 0.50
CA ALA A 116 16.74 10.65 1.17
C ALA A 116 16.06 10.15 2.45
N GLY A 117 16.43 8.98 2.95
CA GLY A 117 15.89 8.32 4.13
C GLY A 117 14.93 7.19 3.80
N GLY A 118 14.44 6.54 4.85
CA GLY A 118 13.50 5.44 4.76
C GLY A 118 12.11 5.87 4.29
N ILE A 119 11.43 5.00 3.54
CA ILE A 119 10.05 5.17 3.12
C ILE A 119 9.27 3.87 3.20
N GLY A 120 8.11 3.90 3.86
CA GLY A 120 7.10 2.84 3.80
C GLY A 120 5.99 3.21 2.82
N VAL A 121 5.50 2.25 2.02
CA VAL A 121 4.43 2.47 1.02
C VAL A 121 3.37 1.39 1.14
N ALA A 122 2.12 1.81 1.36
CA ALA A 122 0.91 0.99 1.28
C ALA A 122 0.05 1.49 0.10
N HIS A 123 -0.43 0.57 -0.74
CA HIS A 123 -1.13 0.86 -1.98
C HIS A 123 -2.43 0.04 -2.07
N ASN A 124 -3.53 0.73 -2.20
CA ASN A 124 -4.81 0.16 -2.61
C ASN A 124 -5.09 0.58 -4.05
N GLY A 125 -5.10 -0.38 -4.97
CA GLY A 125 -5.36 -0.11 -6.37
C GLY A 125 -4.55 -0.99 -7.33
N ASN A 126 -4.52 -0.54 -8.58
CA ASN A 126 -3.78 -1.20 -9.65
C ASN A 126 -3.25 -0.18 -10.64
N LEU A 127 -1.97 -0.30 -10.99
CA LEU A 127 -1.33 0.56 -11.98
C LEU A 127 -1.47 -0.05 -13.38
N THR A 128 -2.12 0.67 -14.27
CA THR A 128 -2.34 0.22 -15.66
C THR A 128 -1.06 0.18 -16.49
N ASN A 129 -0.07 0.98 -16.12
CA ASN A 129 1.24 1.06 -16.80
C ASN A 129 2.39 0.39 -16.04
N SER A 130 2.09 -0.41 -14.99
CA SER A 130 3.11 -1.03 -14.12
C SER A 130 4.12 -1.90 -14.88
N ILE A 131 3.66 -2.68 -15.86
CA ILE A 131 4.52 -3.59 -16.64
C ILE A 131 5.54 -2.78 -17.44
N ALA A 132 5.10 -1.74 -18.15
CA ALA A 132 5.99 -0.89 -18.95
C ALA A 132 7.01 -0.14 -18.08
N LEU A 133 6.55 0.41 -16.95
CA LEU A 133 7.43 1.08 -15.99
C LEU A 133 8.45 0.12 -15.38
N ARG A 134 8.01 -1.10 -15.02
CA ARG A 134 8.89 -2.13 -14.46
C ARG A 134 9.97 -2.54 -15.47
N SER A 135 9.60 -2.80 -16.73
CA SER A 135 10.58 -3.13 -17.77
C SER A 135 11.65 -2.07 -17.92
N LYS A 136 11.24 -0.79 -18.03
CA LYS A 136 12.16 0.34 -18.11
C LYS A 136 13.06 0.46 -16.87
N LEU A 137 12.53 0.25 -15.68
CA LEU A 137 13.31 0.30 -14.45
C LEU A 137 14.35 -0.81 -14.39
N VAL A 138 14.01 -2.03 -14.84
CA VAL A 138 14.94 -3.16 -14.92
C VAL A 138 16.06 -2.90 -15.94
N GLU A 139 15.73 -2.36 -17.13
CA GLU A 139 16.71 -1.92 -18.13
C GLU A 139 17.67 -0.86 -17.55
N ASP A 140 17.17 0.00 -16.67
CA ASP A 140 17.96 1.02 -15.96
C ASP A 140 18.67 0.46 -14.69
N GLY A 141 18.68 -0.87 -14.48
CA GLY A 141 19.41 -1.54 -13.40
C GLY A 141 18.64 -1.70 -12.08
N ALA A 142 17.33 -1.42 -12.02
CA ALA A 142 16.55 -1.65 -10.81
C ALA A 142 16.36 -3.14 -10.54
N ILE A 143 16.48 -3.52 -9.26
CA ILE A 143 16.28 -4.89 -8.78
C ILE A 143 14.93 -4.97 -8.08
N PHE A 144 14.11 -5.94 -8.49
CA PHE A 144 12.80 -6.19 -7.89
C PHE A 144 12.80 -7.47 -7.07
N TYR A 145 12.24 -7.39 -5.88
CA TYR A 145 12.09 -8.51 -4.97
C TYR A 145 10.68 -9.12 -5.03
N SER A 146 9.68 -8.34 -5.34
CA SER A 146 8.27 -8.76 -5.39
C SER A 146 7.72 -8.74 -6.82
N THR A 147 6.52 -9.28 -6.99
CA THR A 147 5.75 -9.17 -8.24
C THR A 147 4.67 -8.08 -8.18
N SER A 148 4.60 -7.33 -7.08
CA SER A 148 3.62 -6.26 -6.88
C SER A 148 3.98 -5.01 -7.69
N ASP A 149 2.96 -4.37 -8.25
CA ASP A 149 3.07 -3.06 -8.90
C ASP A 149 3.47 -1.94 -7.93
N THR A 150 3.18 -2.11 -6.64
CA THR A 150 3.59 -1.18 -5.59
C THR A 150 5.11 -1.04 -5.49
N GLU A 151 5.86 -2.11 -5.75
CA GLU A 151 7.32 -2.02 -5.77
C GLU A 151 7.83 -1.12 -6.90
N THR A 152 7.10 -1.02 -8.01
CA THR A 152 7.40 -0.06 -9.08
C THR A 152 7.35 1.38 -8.56
N ILE A 153 6.38 1.72 -7.70
CA ILE A 153 6.29 3.04 -7.05
C ILE A 153 7.54 3.29 -6.19
N VAL A 154 7.94 2.32 -5.38
CA VAL A 154 9.13 2.41 -4.52
C VAL A 154 10.39 2.65 -5.36
N GLN A 155 10.55 1.92 -6.45
CA GLN A 155 11.71 2.05 -7.35
C GLN A 155 11.73 3.43 -8.06
N LEU A 156 10.58 3.96 -8.48
CA LEU A 156 10.47 5.30 -9.05
C LEU A 156 10.88 6.38 -8.05
N ILE A 157 10.45 6.26 -6.78
CA ILE A 157 10.84 7.16 -5.70
C ILE A 157 12.34 7.08 -5.45
N ALA A 158 12.91 5.87 -5.35
CA ALA A 158 14.32 5.65 -5.11
C ALA A 158 15.19 6.22 -6.25
N LYS A 159 14.74 6.11 -7.50
CA LYS A 159 15.45 6.59 -8.69
C LYS A 159 15.41 8.11 -8.87
N SER A 160 14.43 8.79 -8.31
CA SER A 160 14.32 10.25 -8.44
C SER A 160 15.54 10.95 -7.85
N LYS A 161 16.09 11.88 -8.61
CA LYS A 161 17.27 12.68 -8.22
C LYS A 161 16.93 13.93 -7.39
N ARG A 162 15.63 14.11 -7.06
CA ARG A 162 15.21 15.25 -6.22
C ARG A 162 15.82 15.16 -4.82
N PRO A 163 16.17 16.28 -4.19
CA PRO A 163 16.81 16.26 -2.87
C PRO A 163 15.84 15.91 -1.74
N LYS A 164 14.56 16.30 -1.86
CA LYS A 164 13.54 16.09 -0.81
C LYS A 164 12.71 14.86 -1.12
N THR A 165 12.41 14.04 -0.10
CA THR A 165 11.58 12.84 -0.23
C THR A 165 10.20 13.13 -0.83
N ILE A 166 9.57 14.26 -0.44
CA ILE A 166 8.26 14.64 -0.99
C ILE A 166 8.32 14.91 -2.50
N ASP A 167 9.38 15.55 -2.99
CA ASP A 167 9.55 15.82 -4.41
C ASP A 167 9.81 14.53 -5.21
N LYS A 168 10.51 13.54 -4.59
CA LYS A 168 10.67 12.19 -5.16
C LYS A 168 9.34 11.46 -5.29
N VAL A 169 8.48 11.58 -4.27
CA VAL A 169 7.12 11.02 -4.31
C VAL A 169 6.32 11.68 -5.44
N VAL A 170 6.38 12.99 -5.57
CA VAL A 170 5.73 13.73 -6.66
C VAL A 170 6.23 13.25 -8.04
N ASP A 171 7.54 13.15 -8.24
CA ASP A 171 8.13 12.64 -9.49
C ASP A 171 7.62 11.22 -9.83
N ALA A 172 7.46 10.35 -8.83
CA ALA A 172 6.94 9.00 -9.02
C ALA A 172 5.43 9.02 -9.38
N VAL A 173 4.65 9.83 -8.67
CA VAL A 173 3.20 9.95 -8.88
C VAL A 173 2.87 10.46 -10.28
N PHE A 174 3.65 11.36 -10.85
CA PHE A 174 3.46 11.84 -12.22
C PHE A 174 3.74 10.78 -13.30
N GLN A 175 4.40 9.68 -12.96
CA GLN A 175 4.72 8.60 -13.90
C GLN A 175 3.72 7.45 -13.85
N ILE A 176 3.03 7.24 -12.72
CA ILE A 176 2.08 6.13 -12.55
C ILE A 176 0.71 6.48 -13.11
N GLN A 177 0.02 5.46 -13.64
CA GLN A 177 -1.34 5.57 -14.19
C GLN A 177 -2.21 4.46 -13.61
N GLY A 178 -3.49 4.77 -13.38
CA GLY A 178 -4.47 3.81 -12.86
C GLY A 178 -5.34 4.40 -11.76
N GLY A 179 -6.11 3.54 -11.12
CA GLY A 179 -6.88 3.89 -9.91
C GLY A 179 -6.10 3.46 -8.67
N TYR A 180 -5.73 4.41 -7.83
CA TYR A 180 -4.91 4.14 -6.64
C TYR A 180 -5.20 5.07 -5.47
N ALA A 181 -5.03 4.53 -4.27
CA ALA A 181 -4.88 5.28 -3.03
C ALA A 181 -3.58 4.80 -2.35
N LEU A 182 -2.67 5.74 -2.06
CA LEU A 182 -1.39 5.46 -1.43
C LEU A 182 -1.35 6.09 -0.04
N VAL A 183 -0.84 5.32 0.91
CA VAL A 183 -0.48 5.81 2.24
C VAL A 183 1.00 5.52 2.44
N MET A 184 1.78 6.57 2.66
CA MET A 184 3.23 6.47 2.78
C MET A 184 3.71 7.06 4.10
N LEU A 185 4.75 6.47 4.64
CA LEU A 185 5.40 6.93 5.86
C LEU A 185 6.88 7.22 5.56
N THR A 186 7.29 8.44 5.80
CA THR A 186 8.68 8.90 5.76
C THR A 186 9.15 9.31 7.15
N GLN A 187 10.41 9.67 7.31
CA GLN A 187 10.95 10.17 8.58
C GLN A 187 10.18 11.41 9.09
N ASN A 188 9.67 12.25 8.19
CA ASN A 188 9.10 13.54 8.56
C ASN A 188 7.60 13.69 8.23
N SER A 189 6.98 12.71 7.57
CA SER A 189 5.63 12.91 7.04
C SER A 189 4.85 11.60 6.88
N LEU A 190 3.57 11.67 7.19
CA LEU A 190 2.55 10.75 6.72
C LEU A 190 1.95 11.36 5.44
N ILE A 191 2.05 10.67 4.32
CA ILE A 191 1.66 11.18 3.00
C ILE A 191 0.49 10.34 2.47
N GLY A 192 -0.59 11.00 2.06
CA GLY A 192 -1.69 10.40 1.32
C GLY A 192 -1.67 10.87 -0.13
N VAL A 193 -1.82 9.94 -1.08
CA VAL A 193 -1.97 10.26 -2.50
C VAL A 193 -3.18 9.52 -3.04
N ARG A 194 -4.02 10.22 -3.75
CA ARG A 194 -5.19 9.66 -4.42
C ARG A 194 -5.09 9.87 -5.92
N ASP A 195 -5.56 8.91 -6.71
CA ASP A 195 -5.59 9.05 -8.16
C ASP A 195 -6.42 10.27 -8.59
N PRO A 196 -6.07 10.91 -9.74
CA PRO A 196 -6.70 12.18 -10.16
C PRO A 196 -8.20 12.05 -10.48
N PHE A 197 -8.68 10.83 -10.73
CA PHE A 197 -10.09 10.56 -11.02
C PHE A 197 -10.89 10.16 -9.77
N GLY A 198 -10.20 9.97 -8.64
CA GLY A 198 -10.83 9.57 -7.39
C GLY A 198 -11.47 8.18 -7.43
N ILE A 199 -10.91 7.26 -8.23
CA ILE A 199 -11.42 5.89 -8.40
C ILE A 199 -11.30 5.12 -7.09
N ARG A 200 -10.14 5.22 -6.40
CA ARG A 200 -9.98 4.60 -5.10
C ARG A 200 -10.26 5.61 -3.98
N PRO A 201 -10.99 5.20 -2.93
CA PRO A 201 -11.24 6.07 -1.80
C PRO A 201 -9.96 6.33 -1.00
N LEU A 202 -9.82 7.54 -0.52
CA LEU A 202 -8.84 7.94 0.47
C LEU A 202 -9.39 9.12 1.24
N VAL A 203 -9.42 9.02 2.56
CA VAL A 203 -9.92 10.06 3.45
C VAL A 203 -8.86 10.46 4.46
N ILE A 204 -8.91 11.71 4.89
CA ILE A 204 -8.11 12.21 6.00
C ILE A 204 -9.04 12.46 7.19
N GLY A 205 -8.61 12.03 8.37
CA GLY A 205 -9.31 12.24 9.64
C GLY A 205 -8.39 12.75 10.73
N LYS A 206 -8.99 13.12 11.85
CA LYS A 206 -8.28 13.53 13.06
C LYS A 206 -8.79 12.75 14.26
N LEU A 207 -7.86 12.20 15.06
CA LEU A 207 -8.13 11.49 16.30
C LEU A 207 -7.31 12.16 17.42
N GLY A 208 -7.96 13.00 18.20
CA GLY A 208 -7.25 13.86 19.17
C GLY A 208 -6.22 14.75 18.45
N ASN A 209 -4.95 14.58 18.77
CA ASN A 209 -3.82 15.30 18.15
C ASN A 209 -3.18 14.53 16.97
N SER A 210 -3.70 13.35 16.67
CA SER A 210 -3.19 12.48 15.59
C SER A 210 -3.94 12.73 14.28
N TYR A 211 -3.24 12.62 13.15
CA TYR A 211 -3.85 12.60 11.83
C TYR A 211 -3.92 11.16 11.32
N VAL A 212 -5.01 10.82 10.66
CA VAL A 212 -5.32 9.49 10.13
C VAL A 212 -5.59 9.59 8.62
N LEU A 213 -5.09 8.60 7.88
CA LEU A 213 -5.41 8.34 6.47
C LEU A 213 -6.01 6.94 6.34
N ALA A 214 -7.12 6.80 5.59
CA ALA A 214 -7.76 5.51 5.34
C ALA A 214 -8.49 5.47 3.99
#